data_8cfaade380651fbfca1f8a68600fbed2
#
_entry.id   8cfaade380651fbfca1f8a68600fbed2
#
_cell.length_a   1.000
_cell.length_b   1.000
_cell.length_c   1.000
_cell.angle_alpha   90.00
_cell.angle_beta   90.00
_cell.angle_gamma   90.00
#
_symmetry.space_group_name_H-M   'P 1'
#
loop_
_entity.id
_entity.type
_entity.pdbx_description
1 polymer ?
#
loop_
_entity_poly.entity_id
_entity_poly.type
_entity_poly.pdbx_seq_one_letter_code
_entity_poly.pdbx_strand_id
1 'polypeptide(L)'
;MTLYQEDASGTRVQEEASGMRGLGQPAPSFTARNQHGELITSSSLRGAPAVIIFYPWAFSSICHDELAAIRDDHESFVALGSRVLAISCDAIYTLRAYADTEGIPFDLLSDHWPHGAIAQAFGVFDEQAGCARRGTFVLDSTGMIKWQQINQIDEPREIAAVLAATANL
;
A
#
# COMPACT_ATOMS: atom_id res chain seq x y z
N MET A 1 2.48 -22.62 -31.94
CA MET A 1 3.24 -23.88 -31.76
C MET A 1 4.49 -23.51 -30.99
N THR A 2 4.40 -23.55 -29.67
CA THR A 2 5.46 -23.09 -28.75
C THR A 2 6.26 -24.31 -28.35
N LEU A 3 7.54 -24.31 -28.69
CA LEU A 3 8.47 -25.38 -28.38
C LEU A 3 8.87 -25.29 -26.90
N TYR A 4 8.53 -26.32 -26.14
CA TYR A 4 9.08 -26.54 -24.80
C TYR A 4 10.50 -27.12 -24.97
N GLN A 5 11.50 -26.48 -24.39
CA GLN A 5 12.79 -27.07 -24.11
C GLN A 5 12.82 -27.56 -22.68
N GLU A 6 12.84 -28.87 -22.49
CA GLU A 6 13.16 -29.48 -21.19
C GLU A 6 14.68 -29.54 -21.06
N ASP A 7 15.21 -29.04 -19.96
CA ASP A 7 16.60 -29.30 -19.60
C ASP A 7 16.71 -30.61 -18.78
N ALA A 8 17.87 -31.24 -18.89
CA ALA A 8 18.10 -32.62 -18.45
C ALA A 8 18.27 -32.77 -16.91
N SER A 9 17.92 -31.79 -16.10
CA SER A 9 18.16 -31.81 -14.64
C SER A 9 16.90 -31.95 -13.77
N GLY A 10 15.71 -31.97 -14.36
CA GLY A 10 14.46 -32.23 -13.60
C GLY A 10 14.14 -31.25 -12.49
N THR A 11 14.83 -30.14 -12.39
CA THR A 11 14.55 -29.09 -11.39
C THR A 11 13.52 -28.16 -12.02
N ARG A 12 12.26 -28.28 -11.57
CA ARG A 12 11.25 -27.25 -11.80
C ARG A 12 11.76 -25.94 -11.23
N VAL A 13 12.26 -25.07 -12.09
CA VAL A 13 12.38 -23.65 -11.76
C VAL A 13 10.94 -23.19 -11.60
N GLN A 14 10.51 -23.03 -10.36
CA GLN A 14 9.28 -22.32 -10.09
C GLN A 14 9.53 -20.90 -10.60
N GLU A 15 8.88 -20.56 -11.70
CA GLU A 15 8.65 -19.18 -12.10
C GLU A 15 8.16 -18.48 -10.83
N GLU A 16 9.01 -17.62 -10.26
CA GLU A 16 8.61 -16.76 -9.15
C GLU A 16 7.44 -15.94 -9.67
N ALA A 17 6.24 -16.42 -9.35
CA ALA A 17 5.05 -15.59 -9.43
C ALA A 17 5.43 -14.25 -8.80
N SER A 18 5.15 -13.15 -9.48
CA SER A 18 5.26 -11.77 -8.97
C SER A 18 4.61 -11.76 -7.58
N GLY A 19 5.39 -12.17 -6.56
CA GLY A 19 4.88 -12.70 -5.34
C GLY A 19 4.62 -11.57 -4.37
N MET A 20 3.42 -11.55 -3.86
CA MET A 20 3.05 -10.84 -2.64
C MET A 20 4.18 -10.93 -1.61
N ARG A 21 4.77 -9.80 -1.25
CA ARG A 21 5.83 -9.74 -0.25
C ARG A 21 5.31 -10.27 1.07
N GLY A 22 6.00 -11.25 1.64
CA GLY A 22 5.57 -11.94 2.85
C GLY A 22 6.02 -11.24 4.12
N LEU A 23 5.44 -11.69 5.24
CA LEU A 23 5.86 -11.29 6.58
C LEU A 23 7.35 -11.54 6.78
N GLY A 24 8.05 -10.60 7.43
CA GLY A 24 9.48 -10.68 7.71
C GLY A 24 10.38 -10.36 6.52
N GLN A 25 9.82 -9.93 5.38
CA GLN A 25 10.58 -9.46 4.23
C GLN A 25 10.62 -7.93 4.17
N PRO A 26 11.64 -7.33 3.54
CA PRO A 26 11.67 -5.89 3.33
C PRO A 26 10.54 -5.48 2.38
N ALA A 27 9.89 -4.36 2.68
CA ALA A 27 8.92 -3.76 1.78
C ALA A 27 9.57 -3.42 0.43
N PRO A 28 8.85 -3.53 -0.70
CA PRO A 28 9.34 -3.12 -2.00
C PRO A 28 9.81 -1.68 -1.99
N SER A 29 10.87 -1.41 -2.74
CA SER A 29 11.33 -0.03 -2.97
C SER A 29 10.34 0.69 -3.88
N PHE A 30 10.01 1.93 -3.54
CA PHE A 30 9.19 2.79 -4.37
C PHE A 30 9.59 4.26 -4.24
N THR A 31 9.14 5.03 -5.20
CA THR A 31 9.18 6.49 -5.22
C THR A 31 7.87 6.99 -5.80
N ALA A 32 7.18 7.88 -5.10
CA ALA A 32 5.92 8.45 -5.53
C ALA A 32 5.81 9.92 -5.10
N ARG A 33 4.91 10.68 -5.75
CA ARG A 33 4.55 12.02 -5.29
C ARG A 33 3.31 11.96 -4.42
N ASN A 34 3.31 12.75 -3.36
CA ASN A 34 2.11 12.94 -2.53
C ASN A 34 1.19 14.02 -3.14
N GLN A 35 0.05 14.26 -2.50
CA GLN A 35 -0.94 15.27 -2.89
C GLN A 35 -0.40 16.70 -2.97
N HIS A 36 0.73 16.98 -2.34
CA HIS A 36 1.41 18.29 -2.39
C HIS A 36 2.48 18.36 -3.48
N GLY A 37 2.71 17.27 -4.22
CA GLY A 37 3.75 17.15 -5.24
C GLY A 37 5.14 16.82 -4.69
N GLU A 38 5.27 16.59 -3.40
CA GLU A 38 6.52 16.20 -2.75
C GLU A 38 6.88 14.75 -3.07
N LEU A 39 8.18 14.49 -3.22
CA LEU A 39 8.69 13.16 -3.53
C LEU A 39 8.88 12.35 -2.24
N ILE A 40 8.16 11.25 -2.13
CA ILE A 40 8.25 10.30 -1.02
C ILE A 40 8.88 9.01 -1.52
N THR A 41 9.87 8.51 -0.80
CA THR A 41 10.56 7.26 -1.11
C THR A 41 10.36 6.23 0.01
N SER A 42 10.39 4.94 -0.32
CA SER A 42 10.35 3.88 0.69
C SER A 42 11.50 3.98 1.71
N SER A 43 12.67 4.49 1.28
CA SER A 43 13.81 4.71 2.18
C SER A 43 13.57 5.83 3.19
N SER A 44 12.75 6.82 2.87
CA SER A 44 12.40 7.90 3.80
C SER A 44 11.46 7.47 4.94
N LEU A 45 10.93 6.25 4.87
CA LEU A 45 10.11 5.66 5.93
C LEU A 45 10.95 4.98 7.04
N ARG A 46 12.22 4.76 6.80
CA ARG A 46 13.11 4.13 7.80
C ARG A 46 13.36 5.07 8.97
N GLY A 47 13.52 4.49 10.16
CA GLY A 47 13.75 5.22 11.41
C GLY A 47 12.48 5.32 12.28
N ALA A 48 11.31 5.04 11.73
CA ALA A 48 10.04 4.96 12.45
C ALA A 48 9.17 3.86 11.85
N PRO A 49 8.20 3.31 12.60
CA PRO A 49 7.16 2.46 12.04
C PRO A 49 6.35 3.16 10.95
N ALA A 50 5.83 2.40 9.99
CA ALA A 50 4.97 2.96 8.95
C ALA A 50 3.81 2.02 8.64
N VAL A 51 2.64 2.62 8.35
CA VAL A 51 1.47 1.92 7.84
C VAL A 51 1.24 2.37 6.41
N ILE A 52 1.31 1.42 5.47
CA ILE A 52 1.04 1.65 4.06
C ILE A 52 -0.32 1.04 3.72
N ILE A 53 -1.21 1.86 3.18
CA ILE A 53 -2.59 1.51 2.87
C ILE A 53 -2.81 1.68 1.38
N PHE A 54 -3.12 0.60 0.68
CA PHE A 54 -3.58 0.65 -0.71
C PHE A 54 -5.09 0.72 -0.75
N TYR A 55 -5.63 1.56 -1.62
CA TYR A 55 -7.08 1.69 -1.83
C TYR A 55 -7.39 1.91 -3.32
N PRO A 56 -8.59 1.46 -3.78
CA PRO A 56 -8.93 1.52 -5.21
C PRO A 56 -8.96 2.93 -5.78
N TRP A 57 -9.84 3.80 -5.28
CA TRP A 57 -10.05 5.14 -5.83
C TRP A 57 -10.48 6.16 -4.78
N ALA A 58 -9.92 7.36 -4.86
CA ALA A 58 -10.43 8.51 -4.14
C ALA A 58 -11.90 8.77 -4.50
N PHE A 59 -12.67 9.32 -3.58
CA PHE A 59 -14.10 9.63 -3.71
C PHE A 59 -15.04 8.43 -3.84
N SER A 60 -14.56 7.17 -3.89
CA SER A 60 -15.47 6.02 -3.85
C SER A 60 -15.95 5.77 -2.41
N SER A 61 -17.19 5.29 -2.25
CA SER A 61 -17.87 5.22 -0.94
C SER A 61 -17.09 4.46 0.14
N ILE A 62 -16.70 3.21 -0.15
CA ILE A 62 -15.95 2.38 0.83
C ILE A 62 -14.57 3.00 1.14
N CYS A 63 -13.87 3.52 0.13
CA CYS A 63 -12.57 4.17 0.35
C CYS A 63 -12.71 5.44 1.19
N HIS A 64 -13.80 6.20 0.96
CA HIS A 64 -14.10 7.38 1.77
C HIS A 64 -14.28 7.01 3.24
N ASP A 65 -15.11 6.02 3.55
CA ASP A 65 -15.38 5.60 4.92
C ASP A 65 -14.10 5.08 5.62
N GLU A 66 -13.27 4.30 4.91
CA GLU A 66 -12.00 3.80 5.44
C GLU A 66 -11.00 4.91 5.73
N LEU A 67 -10.79 5.83 4.76
CA LEU A 67 -9.82 6.92 4.95
C LEU A 67 -10.31 7.93 5.98
N ALA A 68 -11.63 8.14 6.11
CA ALA A 68 -12.22 8.91 7.19
C ALA A 68 -11.97 8.28 8.56
N ALA A 69 -12.15 6.96 8.70
CA ALA A 69 -11.84 6.26 9.94
C ALA A 69 -10.35 6.35 10.32
N ILE A 70 -9.44 6.22 9.33
CA ILE A 70 -7.99 6.40 9.57
C ILE A 70 -7.66 7.84 9.95
N ARG A 71 -8.30 8.83 9.31
CA ARG A 71 -8.15 10.25 9.66
C ARG A 71 -8.57 10.50 11.11
N ASP A 72 -9.71 9.95 11.49
CA ASP A 72 -10.28 10.16 12.83
C ASP A 72 -9.41 9.49 13.91
N ASP A 73 -8.76 8.37 13.59
CA ASP A 73 -7.81 7.65 14.46
C ASP A 73 -6.33 8.06 14.26
N HIS A 74 -6.05 9.06 13.44
CA HIS A 74 -4.69 9.42 13.05
C HIS A 74 -3.78 9.76 14.24
N GLU A 75 -4.32 10.45 15.25
CA GLU A 75 -3.57 10.76 16.47
C GLU A 75 -3.10 9.50 17.21
N SER A 76 -3.85 8.41 17.14
CA SER A 76 -3.45 7.12 17.71
C SER A 76 -2.23 6.54 17.00
N PHE A 77 -2.16 6.62 15.66
CA PHE A 77 -0.97 6.23 14.92
C PHE A 77 0.24 7.12 15.22
N VAL A 78 0.04 8.42 15.33
CA VAL A 78 1.09 9.38 15.71
C VAL A 78 1.61 9.09 17.12
N ALA A 79 0.74 8.77 18.08
CA ALA A 79 1.13 8.40 19.44
C ALA A 79 1.99 7.12 19.48
N LEU A 80 1.81 6.20 18.52
CA LEU A 80 2.66 5.02 18.32
C LEU A 80 3.96 5.33 17.56
N GLY A 81 4.23 6.59 17.22
CA GLY A 81 5.38 7.01 16.42
C GLY A 81 5.33 6.57 14.97
N SER A 82 4.16 6.14 14.47
CA SER A 82 3.99 5.58 13.14
C SER A 82 3.59 6.64 12.12
N ARG A 83 4.16 6.55 10.90
CA ARG A 83 3.68 7.30 9.73
C ARG A 83 2.59 6.52 9.02
N VAL A 84 1.57 7.21 8.57
CA VAL A 84 0.50 6.65 7.72
C VAL A 84 0.65 7.19 6.31
N LEU A 85 0.58 6.30 5.32
CA LEU A 85 0.58 6.63 3.89
C LEU A 85 -0.54 5.84 3.23
N ALA A 86 -1.31 6.50 2.37
CA ALA A 86 -2.32 5.83 1.55
C ALA A 86 -1.97 5.98 0.07
N ILE A 87 -2.08 4.90 -0.70
CA ILE A 87 -1.61 4.80 -2.09
C ILE A 87 -2.77 4.37 -2.99
N SER A 88 -3.00 5.10 -4.06
CA SER A 88 -3.96 4.74 -5.13
C SER A 88 -3.40 5.09 -6.51
N CYS A 89 -4.05 4.58 -7.56
CA CYS A 89 -3.69 4.91 -8.95
C CYS A 89 -4.22 6.28 -9.41
N ASP A 90 -4.80 7.07 -8.51
CA ASP A 90 -5.28 8.42 -8.82
C ASP A 90 -4.12 9.39 -9.11
N ALA A 91 -4.37 10.37 -9.96
CA ALA A 91 -3.42 11.45 -10.20
C ALA A 91 -3.29 12.37 -8.98
N ILE A 92 -2.12 13.01 -8.82
CA ILE A 92 -1.85 13.92 -7.67
C ILE A 92 -2.90 15.02 -7.50
N TYR A 93 -3.47 15.52 -8.59
CA TYR A 93 -4.51 16.57 -8.55
C TYR A 93 -5.83 16.06 -7.94
N THR A 94 -6.20 14.81 -8.25
CA THR A 94 -7.35 14.14 -7.61
C THR A 94 -7.09 13.91 -6.13
N LEU A 95 -5.88 13.45 -5.78
CA LEU A 95 -5.49 13.23 -4.38
C LEU A 95 -5.48 14.53 -3.59
N ARG A 96 -5.04 15.63 -4.20
CA ARG A 96 -5.07 16.96 -3.58
C ARG A 96 -6.51 17.40 -3.29
N ALA A 97 -7.37 17.34 -4.30
CA ALA A 97 -8.77 17.72 -4.12
C ALA A 97 -9.45 16.86 -3.05
N TYR A 98 -9.16 15.56 -3.03
CA TYR A 98 -9.68 14.63 -2.04
C TYR A 98 -9.17 14.97 -0.62
N ALA A 99 -7.87 15.18 -0.46
CA ALA A 99 -7.27 15.52 0.84
C ALA A 99 -7.82 16.85 1.39
N ASP A 100 -7.98 17.86 0.53
CA ASP A 100 -8.51 19.16 0.90
C ASP A 100 -10.00 19.07 1.31
N THR A 101 -10.79 18.27 0.58
CA THR A 101 -12.22 18.07 0.86
C THR A 101 -12.45 17.32 2.17
N GLU A 102 -11.67 16.27 2.40
CA GLU A 102 -11.86 15.34 3.52
C GLU A 102 -11.00 15.67 4.75
N GLY A 103 -10.11 16.65 4.65
CA GLY A 103 -9.22 17.03 5.74
C GLY A 103 -8.24 15.91 6.12
N ILE A 104 -7.66 15.21 5.11
CA ILE A 104 -6.73 14.10 5.34
C ILE A 104 -5.39 14.63 5.86
N PRO A 105 -4.94 14.21 7.06
CA PRO A 105 -3.72 14.73 7.68
C PRO A 105 -2.44 13.94 7.33
N PHE A 106 -2.53 12.91 6.50
CA PHE A 106 -1.41 12.03 6.12
C PHE A 106 -1.16 12.05 4.61
N ASP A 107 -0.03 11.44 4.19
CA ASP A 107 0.37 11.41 2.79
C ASP A 107 -0.54 10.52 1.94
N LEU A 108 -1.10 11.08 0.87
CA LEU A 108 -1.76 10.36 -0.21
C LEU A 108 -0.80 10.28 -1.40
N LEU A 109 -0.31 9.08 -1.71
CA LEU A 109 0.68 8.86 -2.76
C LEU A 109 0.02 8.42 -4.07
N SER A 110 0.49 9.00 -5.16
CA SER A 110 0.01 8.69 -6.51
C SER A 110 0.83 7.57 -7.14
N ASP A 111 0.18 6.45 -7.40
CA ASP A 111 0.67 5.33 -8.23
C ASP A 111 0.09 5.40 -9.65
N HIS A 112 -0.08 6.64 -10.15
CA HIS A 112 -0.73 6.89 -11.44
C HIS A 112 0.14 6.46 -12.62
N TRP A 113 1.44 6.74 -12.57
CA TRP A 113 2.35 6.38 -13.65
C TRP A 113 3.77 6.05 -13.16
N PRO A 114 4.38 4.89 -13.58
CA PRO A 114 3.71 3.82 -14.36
C PRO A 114 2.52 3.25 -13.60
N HIS A 115 1.40 3.08 -14.30
CA HIS A 115 0.10 2.80 -13.69
C HIS A 115 0.11 1.56 -12.79
N GLY A 116 -0.12 1.75 -11.49
CA GLY A 116 -0.18 0.65 -10.53
C GLY A 116 1.16 -0.03 -10.23
N ALA A 117 2.30 0.57 -10.60
CA ALA A 117 3.61 -0.06 -10.45
C ALA A 117 3.95 -0.38 -8.97
N ILE A 118 3.57 0.50 -8.05
CA ILE A 118 3.79 0.29 -6.61
C ILE A 118 2.85 -0.82 -6.11
N ALA A 119 1.57 -0.77 -6.48
CA ALA A 119 0.60 -1.80 -6.12
C ALA A 119 1.00 -3.18 -6.67
N GLN A 120 1.55 -3.25 -7.89
CA GLN A 120 2.11 -4.48 -8.47
C GLN A 120 3.29 -5.00 -7.65
N ALA A 121 4.23 -4.13 -7.26
CA ALA A 121 5.38 -4.50 -6.46
C ALA A 121 4.99 -5.07 -5.08
N PHE A 122 3.88 -4.59 -4.50
CA PHE A 122 3.32 -5.10 -3.26
C PHE A 122 2.36 -6.29 -3.46
N GLY A 123 2.10 -6.71 -4.71
CA GLY A 123 1.21 -7.84 -5.04
C GLY A 123 -0.27 -7.54 -4.81
N VAL A 124 -0.67 -6.27 -4.82
CA VAL A 124 -2.05 -5.83 -4.55
C VAL A 124 -2.71 -5.12 -5.73
N PHE A 125 -2.14 -5.17 -6.92
CA PHE A 125 -2.77 -4.62 -8.12
C PHE A 125 -3.81 -5.58 -8.68
N ASP A 126 -4.99 -5.07 -9.01
CA ASP A 126 -6.04 -5.80 -9.70
C ASP A 126 -6.04 -5.40 -11.18
N GLU A 127 -5.61 -6.30 -12.05
CA GLU A 127 -5.49 -6.01 -13.49
C GLU A 127 -6.84 -5.87 -14.19
N GLN A 128 -7.89 -6.50 -13.66
CA GLN A 128 -9.23 -6.39 -14.27
C GLN A 128 -9.89 -5.05 -13.93
N ALA A 129 -9.71 -4.61 -12.68
CA ALA A 129 -10.24 -3.32 -12.22
C ALA A 129 -9.31 -2.14 -12.57
N GLY A 130 -8.03 -2.39 -12.88
CA GLY A 130 -7.03 -1.36 -13.17
C GLY A 130 -6.69 -0.48 -11.96
N CYS A 131 -6.78 -1.02 -10.75
CA CYS A 131 -6.52 -0.31 -9.51
C CYS A 131 -5.93 -1.22 -8.44
N ALA A 132 -5.56 -0.65 -7.30
CA ALA A 132 -5.13 -1.44 -6.16
C ALA A 132 -6.32 -2.11 -5.45
N ARG A 133 -6.12 -3.34 -4.98
CA ARG A 133 -6.95 -3.96 -3.94
C ARG A 133 -6.68 -3.27 -2.59
N ARG A 134 -7.48 -3.59 -1.57
CA ARG A 134 -7.34 -3.00 -0.24
C ARG A 134 -6.24 -3.69 0.57
N GLY A 135 -4.99 -3.46 0.17
CA GLY A 135 -3.80 -3.95 0.89
C GLY A 135 -3.43 -3.02 2.05
N THR A 136 -3.06 -3.61 3.18
CA THR A 136 -2.50 -2.88 4.33
C THR A 136 -1.23 -3.57 4.78
N PHE A 137 -0.17 -2.80 4.97
CA PHE A 137 1.14 -3.29 5.39
C PHE A 137 1.63 -2.46 6.56
N VAL A 138 2.00 -3.12 7.66
CA VAL A 138 2.63 -2.49 8.82
C VAL A 138 4.11 -2.82 8.80
N LEU A 139 4.94 -1.78 8.74
CA LEU A 139 6.38 -1.87 8.67
C LEU A 139 7.02 -1.45 9.99
N ASP A 140 8.07 -2.15 10.39
CA ASP A 140 8.92 -1.67 11.48
C ASP A 140 9.87 -0.54 11.02
N SER A 141 10.61 0.02 11.95
CA SER A 141 11.55 1.13 11.69
C SER A 141 12.70 0.78 10.73
N THR A 142 12.90 -0.49 10.42
CA THR A 142 13.89 -0.95 9.43
C THR A 142 13.28 -1.14 8.03
N GLY A 143 11.96 -1.02 7.92
CA GLY A 143 11.22 -1.21 6.67
C GLY A 143 10.83 -2.66 6.38
N MET A 144 10.86 -3.52 7.39
CA MET A 144 10.42 -4.92 7.28
C MET A 144 8.91 -5.02 7.49
N ILE A 145 8.23 -5.82 6.69
CA ILE A 145 6.79 -6.09 6.84
C ILE A 145 6.58 -6.98 8.07
N LYS A 146 5.91 -6.45 9.08
CA LYS A 146 5.57 -7.17 10.32
C LYS A 146 4.14 -7.67 10.36
N TRP A 147 3.26 -7.02 9.63
CA TRP A 147 1.87 -7.42 9.49
C TRP A 147 1.34 -6.99 8.14
N GLN A 148 0.42 -7.78 7.59
CA GLN A 148 -0.27 -7.42 6.35
C GLN A 148 -1.66 -8.03 6.32
N GLN A 149 -2.58 -7.33 5.65
CA GLN A 149 -3.91 -7.81 5.33
C GLN A 149 -4.29 -7.34 3.93
N ILE A 150 -4.89 -8.21 3.14
CA ILE A 150 -5.36 -7.88 1.80
C ILE A 150 -6.84 -8.26 1.71
N ASN A 151 -7.66 -7.24 1.54
CA ASN A 151 -9.10 -7.37 1.32
C ASN A 151 -9.42 -7.15 -0.16
N GLN A 152 -10.53 -7.69 -0.62
CA GLN A 152 -11.05 -7.44 -1.96
C GLN A 152 -11.51 -5.99 -2.09
N ILE A 153 -11.79 -5.55 -3.33
CA ILE A 153 -12.18 -4.15 -3.62
C ILE A 153 -13.47 -3.74 -2.89
N ASP A 154 -14.40 -4.67 -2.73
CA ASP A 154 -15.70 -4.50 -2.07
C ASP A 154 -15.72 -4.87 -0.58
N GLU A 155 -14.57 -5.28 -0.04
CA GLU A 155 -14.40 -5.73 1.34
C GLU A 155 -13.69 -4.65 2.17
N PRO A 156 -14.38 -3.90 3.06
CA PRO A 156 -13.72 -2.89 3.89
C PRO A 156 -12.72 -3.53 4.87
N ARG A 157 -11.69 -2.77 5.23
CA ARG A 157 -10.70 -3.19 6.23
C ARG A 157 -11.15 -2.83 7.64
N GLU A 158 -10.61 -3.56 8.63
CA GLU A 158 -10.82 -3.23 10.04
C GLU A 158 -9.66 -2.38 10.57
N ILE A 159 -9.91 -1.08 10.82
CA ILE A 159 -8.88 -0.14 11.27
C ILE A 159 -8.36 -0.50 12.65
N ALA A 160 -9.21 -1.03 13.54
CA ALA A 160 -8.77 -1.50 14.86
C ALA A 160 -7.70 -2.59 14.79
N ALA A 161 -7.77 -3.49 13.80
CA ALA A 161 -6.75 -4.52 13.60
C ALA A 161 -5.41 -3.90 13.13
N VAL A 162 -5.46 -2.86 12.29
CA VAL A 162 -4.26 -2.13 11.85
C VAL A 162 -3.58 -1.42 13.02
N LEU A 163 -4.35 -0.74 13.87
CA LEU A 163 -3.84 -0.09 15.09
C LEU A 163 -3.21 -1.10 16.03
N ALA A 164 -3.90 -2.23 16.30
CA ALA A 164 -3.36 -3.29 17.15
C ALA A 164 -2.06 -3.88 16.59
N ALA A 165 -1.97 -4.10 15.29
CA ALA A 165 -0.75 -4.59 14.64
C ALA A 165 0.40 -3.57 14.76
N THR A 166 0.10 -2.27 14.64
CA THR A 166 1.09 -1.20 14.80
C THR A 166 1.59 -1.09 16.23
N ALA A 167 0.71 -1.26 17.22
CA ALA A 167 1.07 -1.22 18.64
C ALA A 167 1.91 -2.41 19.10
N ASN A 168 1.93 -3.51 18.35
CA ASN A 168 2.67 -4.74 18.68
C ASN A 168 4.02 -4.84 17.94
N LEU A 169 4.55 -3.76 17.39
CA LEU A 169 5.86 -3.72 16.72
C LEU A 169 7.05 -3.82 17.70
#